data_3a8a9e724e7394db38a5bacd10a86222
#
_entry.id   3a8a9e724e7394db38a5bacd10a86222
#
_cell.length_a   1.000
_cell.length_b   1.000
_cell.length_c   1.000
_cell.angle_alpha   90.00
_cell.angle_beta   90.00
_cell.angle_gamma   90.00
#
_symmetry.space_group_name_H-M   'P 1'
#
loop_
_entity.id
_entity.type
_entity.pdbx_description
1 polymer ?
#
loop_
_entity_poly.entity_id
_entity_poly.type
_entity_poly.pdbx_seq_one_letter_code
_entity_poly.pdbx_strand_id
1 'polypeptide(L)'
;MLRQIIDSFDSAILAFLTHGALHTATYGHAVSHVADFYLFKGVLPLAMLCAIWFDTRERRQWQWQRQMVVATVLSGVLALFIGRVLAHYLPFRQRPLYDSSLHLTFPIAATPEAVLRTWSSFPSDHAMLWSAVAMGIFLVSRWMGVIALLQCAFLICLPRVYLGLHYPSDVLAGIILGAGVTCVVTRKPIMERFAPVIVRFIDRYPNVSYAGLFVILFELATTFDEPRELAQSIFRHVLHG
;
A
#
# COMPACT_ATOMS: atom_id res chain seq x y z
N MET A 1 -9.43 -16.77 23.23
CA MET A 1 -8.04 -16.44 23.63
C MET A 1 -7.31 -15.63 22.56
N LEU A 2 -7.04 -16.13 21.34
CA LEU A 2 -6.32 -15.37 20.29
C LEU A 2 -7.00 -14.04 19.92
N ARG A 3 -8.31 -14.03 19.68
CA ARG A 3 -9.08 -12.82 19.38
C ARG A 3 -8.97 -11.77 20.49
N GLN A 4 -9.07 -12.18 21.75
CA GLN A 4 -8.94 -11.27 22.90
C GLN A 4 -7.54 -10.64 22.98
N ILE A 5 -6.49 -11.39 22.64
CA ILE A 5 -5.11 -10.87 22.60
C ILE A 5 -4.98 -9.81 21.50
N ILE A 6 -5.54 -10.07 20.30
CA ILE A 6 -5.53 -9.12 19.18
C ILE A 6 -6.32 -7.86 19.53
N ASP A 7 -7.51 -8.01 20.10
CA ASP A 7 -8.36 -6.87 20.48
C ASP A 7 -7.68 -6.01 21.58
N SER A 8 -7.01 -6.65 22.56
CA SER A 8 -6.23 -5.94 23.59
C SER A 8 -5.02 -5.21 23.01
N PHE A 9 -4.29 -5.83 22.08
CA PHE A 9 -3.17 -5.22 21.37
C PHE A 9 -3.63 -4.00 20.57
N ASP A 10 -4.69 -4.15 19.78
CA ASP A 10 -5.24 -3.07 18.96
C ASP A 10 -5.72 -1.90 19.84
N SER A 11 -6.47 -2.20 20.90
CA SER A 11 -6.99 -1.17 21.81
C SER A 11 -5.88 -0.42 22.54
N ALA A 12 -4.84 -1.12 23.00
CA ALA A 12 -3.72 -0.50 23.70
C ALA A 12 -2.96 0.50 22.81
N ILE A 13 -2.68 0.13 21.55
CA ILE A 13 -1.98 1.02 20.60
C ILE A 13 -2.87 2.19 20.21
N LEU A 14 -4.15 1.95 19.90
CA LEU A 14 -5.08 3.01 19.54
C LEU A 14 -5.23 4.00 20.70
N ALA A 15 -5.41 3.53 21.93
CA ALA A 15 -5.48 4.36 23.12
C ALA A 15 -4.21 5.21 23.31
N PHE A 16 -3.02 4.62 23.15
CA PHE A 16 -1.76 5.34 23.23
C PHE A 16 -1.66 6.47 22.19
N LEU A 17 -2.05 6.20 20.95
CA LEU A 17 -1.96 7.18 19.84
C LEU A 17 -3.02 8.28 19.94
N THR A 18 -4.16 8.02 20.57
CA THR A 18 -5.29 8.96 20.68
C THR A 18 -5.32 9.74 21.98
N HIS A 19 -4.39 9.50 22.95
CA HIS A 19 -4.33 10.22 24.20
C HIS A 19 -3.16 11.20 24.30
N GLY A 20 -3.32 12.23 25.10
CA GLY A 20 -2.26 13.16 25.47
C GLY A 20 -1.89 14.18 24.37
N ALA A 21 -0.61 14.50 24.29
CA ALA A 21 -0.09 15.54 23.40
C ALA A 21 -0.30 15.23 21.89
N LEU A 22 -0.48 13.97 21.54
CA LEU A 22 -0.75 13.54 20.17
C LEU A 22 -2.20 13.80 19.73
N HIS A 23 -3.10 14.12 20.66
CA HIS A 23 -4.54 14.36 20.39
C HIS A 23 -4.85 15.84 20.19
N THR A 24 -3.95 16.61 19.60
CA THR A 24 -4.23 18.01 19.24
C THR A 24 -4.73 18.15 17.82
N ALA A 25 -5.64 19.09 17.57
CA ALA A 25 -6.14 19.36 16.22
C ALA A 25 -5.01 19.66 15.23
N THR A 26 -4.00 20.43 15.66
CA THR A 26 -2.84 20.78 14.82
C THR A 26 -2.05 19.55 14.41
N TYR A 27 -1.78 18.63 15.34
CA TYR A 27 -1.06 17.41 15.05
C TYR A 27 -1.90 16.48 14.15
N GLY A 28 -3.20 16.38 14.40
CA GLY A 28 -4.13 15.62 13.57
C GLY A 28 -4.16 16.13 12.13
N HIS A 29 -4.25 17.44 11.92
CA HIS A 29 -4.18 18.04 10.57
C HIS A 29 -2.83 17.76 9.90
N ALA A 30 -1.71 17.87 10.61
CA ALA A 30 -0.40 17.55 10.05
C ALA A 30 -0.29 16.09 9.60
N VAL A 31 -0.76 15.16 10.43
CA VAL A 31 -0.75 13.72 10.08
C VAL A 31 -1.67 13.42 8.90
N SER A 32 -2.85 14.06 8.81
CA SER A 32 -3.75 13.91 7.67
C SER A 32 -3.09 14.39 6.38
N HIS A 33 -2.48 15.59 6.41
CA HIS A 33 -1.75 16.09 5.25
C HIS A 33 -0.63 15.16 4.81
N VAL A 34 0.15 14.59 5.74
CA VAL A 34 1.19 13.61 5.42
C VAL A 34 0.59 12.35 4.80
N ALA A 35 -0.55 11.87 5.35
CA ALA A 35 -1.23 10.67 4.86
C ALA A 35 -1.81 10.84 3.45
N ASP A 36 -2.23 12.05 3.09
CA ASP A 36 -2.87 12.36 1.80
C ASP A 36 -1.87 12.80 0.74
N PHE A 37 -0.67 13.24 1.14
CA PHE A 37 0.30 13.79 0.22
C PHE A 37 1.02 12.68 -0.57
N TYR A 38 0.76 12.60 -1.87
CA TYR A 38 1.26 11.54 -2.74
C TYR A 38 2.79 11.39 -2.75
N LEU A 39 3.54 12.48 -2.54
CA LEU A 39 4.99 12.43 -2.45
C LEU A 39 5.47 11.50 -1.32
N PHE A 40 4.85 11.62 -0.14
CA PHE A 40 5.18 10.77 1.00
C PHE A 40 4.55 9.38 0.90
N LYS A 41 3.43 9.26 0.20
CA LYS A 41 2.66 8.03 0.07
C LYS A 41 3.30 7.04 -0.91
N GLY A 42 3.69 7.50 -2.10
CA GLY A 42 4.09 6.59 -3.17
C GLY A 42 5.23 7.05 -4.07
N VAL A 43 5.39 8.36 -4.29
CA VAL A 43 6.36 8.85 -5.28
C VAL A 43 7.80 8.48 -4.94
N LEU A 44 8.18 8.51 -3.64
CA LEU A 44 9.54 8.18 -3.23
C LEU A 44 9.93 6.71 -3.54
N PRO A 45 9.16 5.67 -3.14
CA PRO A 45 9.52 4.29 -3.51
C PRO A 45 9.45 4.06 -5.02
N LEU A 46 8.57 4.74 -5.75
CA LEU A 46 8.54 4.65 -7.21
C LEU A 46 9.77 5.32 -7.85
N ALA A 47 10.25 6.44 -7.32
CA ALA A 47 11.51 7.06 -7.74
C ALA A 47 12.71 6.14 -7.47
N MET A 48 12.71 5.40 -6.35
CA MET A 48 13.73 4.39 -6.06
C MET A 48 13.71 3.25 -7.09
N LEU A 49 12.52 2.78 -7.50
CA LEU A 49 12.41 1.79 -8.58
C LEU A 49 12.93 2.32 -9.91
N CYS A 50 12.64 3.59 -10.24
CA CYS A 50 13.22 4.24 -11.42
C CYS A 50 14.75 4.32 -11.32
N ALA A 51 15.29 4.70 -10.17
CA ALA A 51 16.74 4.74 -9.96
C ALA A 51 17.40 3.37 -10.16
N ILE A 52 16.78 2.30 -9.65
CA ILE A 52 17.23 0.91 -9.86
C ILE A 52 17.15 0.52 -11.33
N TRP A 53 16.06 0.89 -12.02
CA TRP A 53 15.84 0.57 -13.43
C TRP A 53 16.91 1.14 -14.34
N PHE A 54 17.35 2.39 -14.08
CA PHE A 54 18.34 3.10 -14.89
C PHE A 54 19.78 2.97 -14.37
N ASP A 55 20.02 2.18 -13.30
CA ASP A 55 21.37 1.96 -12.79
C ASP A 55 22.16 1.01 -13.68
N THR A 56 23.01 1.57 -14.52
CA THR A 56 23.85 0.85 -15.50
C THR A 56 25.28 0.59 -15.01
N ARG A 57 25.60 0.95 -13.76
CA ARG A 57 26.96 0.87 -13.21
C ARG A 57 27.57 -0.53 -13.28
N GLU A 58 26.74 -1.56 -13.09
CA GLU A 58 27.14 -2.95 -13.19
C GLU A 58 26.36 -3.69 -14.29
N ARG A 59 26.89 -3.73 -15.50
CA ARG A 59 26.27 -4.37 -16.68
C ARG A 59 25.79 -5.81 -16.40
N ARG A 60 26.51 -6.57 -15.55
CA ARG A 60 26.18 -7.98 -15.24
C ARG A 60 24.91 -8.09 -14.38
N GLN A 61 24.63 -7.10 -13.53
CA GLN A 61 23.47 -7.07 -12.66
C GLN A 61 22.28 -6.33 -13.29
N TRP A 62 22.52 -5.46 -14.27
CA TRP A 62 21.53 -4.60 -14.87
C TRP A 62 20.28 -5.34 -15.37
N GLN A 63 20.43 -6.45 -16.09
CA GLN A 63 19.29 -7.24 -16.58
C GLN A 63 18.48 -7.83 -15.42
N TRP A 64 19.14 -8.35 -14.39
CA TRP A 64 18.49 -8.86 -13.20
C TRP A 64 17.75 -7.76 -12.43
N GLN A 65 18.34 -6.59 -12.24
CA GLN A 65 17.72 -5.44 -11.58
C GLN A 65 16.43 -5.02 -12.29
N ARG A 66 16.43 -4.95 -13.61
CA ARG A 66 15.24 -4.64 -14.41
C ARG A 66 14.14 -5.69 -14.26
N GLN A 67 14.50 -6.96 -14.24
CA GLN A 67 13.57 -8.06 -13.96
C GLN A 67 12.98 -7.94 -12.56
N MET A 68 13.79 -7.58 -11.57
CA MET A 68 13.34 -7.34 -10.20
C MET A 68 12.39 -6.14 -10.09
N VAL A 69 12.65 -5.05 -10.82
CA VAL A 69 11.73 -3.90 -10.87
C VAL A 69 10.38 -4.32 -11.45
N VAL A 70 10.37 -5.05 -12.57
CA VAL A 70 9.14 -5.59 -13.17
C VAL A 70 8.39 -6.48 -12.17
N ALA A 71 9.11 -7.40 -11.52
CA ALA A 71 8.52 -8.29 -10.52
C ALA A 71 7.96 -7.51 -9.30
N THR A 72 8.65 -6.45 -8.89
CA THR A 72 8.22 -5.60 -7.77
C THR A 72 6.95 -4.82 -8.10
N VAL A 73 6.88 -4.19 -9.27
CA VAL A 73 5.67 -3.47 -9.73
C VAL A 73 4.49 -4.44 -9.82
N LEU A 74 4.69 -5.60 -10.42
CA LEU A 74 3.66 -6.64 -10.50
C LEU A 74 3.24 -7.14 -9.11
N SER A 75 4.18 -7.30 -8.18
CA SER A 75 3.88 -7.69 -6.80
C SER A 75 3.03 -6.63 -6.09
N GLY A 76 3.31 -5.35 -6.30
CA GLY A 76 2.51 -4.25 -5.74
C GLY A 76 1.07 -4.29 -6.24
N VAL A 77 0.87 -4.41 -7.56
CA VAL A 77 -0.46 -4.53 -8.17
C VAL A 77 -1.19 -5.77 -7.64
N LEU A 78 -0.50 -6.91 -7.59
CA LEU A 78 -1.07 -8.18 -7.12
C LEU A 78 -1.42 -8.11 -5.63
N ALA A 79 -0.56 -7.52 -4.79
CA ALA A 79 -0.82 -7.35 -3.36
C ALA A 79 -2.05 -6.46 -3.12
N LEU A 80 -2.17 -5.34 -3.84
CA LEU A 80 -3.35 -4.49 -3.78
C LEU A 80 -4.63 -5.23 -4.19
N PHE A 81 -4.56 -5.97 -5.30
CA PHE A 81 -5.70 -6.77 -5.77
C PHE A 81 -6.10 -7.84 -4.74
N ILE A 82 -5.14 -8.61 -4.22
CA ILE A 82 -5.39 -9.61 -3.18
C ILE A 82 -5.99 -8.96 -1.93
N GLY A 83 -5.47 -7.80 -1.50
CA GLY A 83 -6.00 -7.07 -0.34
C GLY A 83 -7.47 -6.70 -0.51
N ARG A 84 -7.84 -6.19 -1.68
CA ARG A 84 -9.24 -5.84 -1.99
C ARG A 84 -10.16 -7.07 -2.07
N VAL A 85 -9.67 -8.15 -2.66
CA VAL A 85 -10.40 -9.43 -2.68
C VAL A 85 -10.61 -9.95 -1.27
N LEU A 86 -9.57 -9.97 -0.43
CA LEU A 86 -9.68 -10.40 0.96
C LEU A 86 -10.66 -9.52 1.75
N ALA A 87 -10.59 -8.19 1.59
CA ALA A 87 -11.52 -7.27 2.25
C ALA A 87 -12.99 -7.50 1.87
N HIS A 88 -13.23 -8.04 0.67
CA HIS A 88 -14.58 -8.36 0.20
C HIS A 88 -15.10 -9.72 0.68
N TYR A 89 -14.25 -10.75 0.70
CA TYR A 89 -14.65 -12.12 1.01
C TYR A 89 -14.49 -12.53 2.47
N LEU A 90 -13.62 -11.85 3.23
CA LEU A 90 -13.47 -12.11 4.66
C LEU A 90 -14.61 -11.45 5.47
N PRO A 91 -14.86 -11.92 6.71
CA PRO A 91 -15.84 -11.30 7.59
C PRO A 91 -15.60 -9.80 7.73
N PHE A 92 -16.67 -9.02 7.57
CA PHE A 92 -16.60 -7.57 7.67
C PHE A 92 -16.05 -7.13 9.02
N ARG A 93 -15.02 -6.27 9.00
CA ARG A 93 -14.47 -5.62 10.19
C ARG A 93 -14.67 -4.11 10.06
N GLN A 94 -15.44 -3.56 11.01
CA GLN A 94 -15.65 -2.12 11.09
C GLN A 94 -14.34 -1.39 11.36
N ARG A 95 -14.15 -0.20 10.79
CA ARG A 95 -12.95 0.61 11.04
C ARG A 95 -12.99 1.23 12.43
N PRO A 96 -11.82 1.44 13.10
CA PRO A 96 -11.77 2.06 14.44
C PRO A 96 -12.54 3.38 14.53
N LEU A 97 -12.45 4.21 13.50
CA LEU A 97 -13.13 5.52 13.41
C LEU A 97 -14.66 5.43 13.57
N TYR A 98 -15.26 4.28 13.21
CA TYR A 98 -16.70 4.06 13.26
C TYR A 98 -17.13 3.09 14.38
N ASP A 99 -16.16 2.54 15.11
CA ASP A 99 -16.42 1.59 16.19
C ASP A 99 -16.65 2.32 17.51
N SER A 100 -17.92 2.55 17.84
CA SER A 100 -18.31 3.22 19.09
C SER A 100 -17.96 2.45 20.35
N SER A 101 -17.69 1.13 20.24
CA SER A 101 -17.34 0.30 21.40
C SER A 101 -15.95 0.62 21.98
N LEU A 102 -15.08 1.24 21.17
CA LEU A 102 -13.74 1.64 21.59
C LEU A 102 -13.75 2.86 22.52
N HIS A 103 -14.83 3.66 22.55
CA HIS A 103 -14.91 4.94 23.29
C HIS A 103 -13.71 5.87 23.06
N LEU A 104 -13.13 5.83 21.83
CA LEU A 104 -12.01 6.65 21.41
C LEU A 104 -12.49 7.75 20.47
N THR A 105 -11.86 8.93 20.55
CA THR A 105 -12.08 10.03 19.61
C THR A 105 -10.86 10.18 18.74
N PHE A 106 -11.07 10.19 17.41
CA PHE A 106 -9.98 10.36 16.45
C PHE A 106 -9.83 11.84 16.07
N PRO A 107 -8.58 12.34 15.83
CA PRO A 107 -8.31 13.79 15.79
C PRO A 107 -8.89 14.52 14.58
N ILE A 108 -9.35 13.80 13.58
CA ILE A 108 -10.11 14.35 12.46
C ILE A 108 -11.33 13.46 12.24
N ALA A 109 -12.51 14.05 12.35
CA ALA A 109 -13.65 13.53 11.62
C ALA A 109 -13.33 13.74 10.13
N ALA A 110 -12.60 12.80 9.53
CA ALA A 110 -12.53 12.71 8.09
C ALA A 110 -13.97 12.82 7.61
N THR A 111 -14.22 13.69 6.64
CA THR A 111 -15.53 13.73 5.96
C THR A 111 -15.86 12.29 5.65
N PRO A 112 -16.92 11.72 6.22
CA PRO A 112 -17.13 10.29 6.15
C PRO A 112 -17.42 9.95 4.69
N GLU A 113 -16.40 9.54 3.96
CA GLU A 113 -16.62 8.92 2.67
C GLU A 113 -17.54 7.73 2.94
N ALA A 114 -18.74 7.78 2.39
CA ALA A 114 -19.72 6.70 2.57
C ALA A 114 -19.12 5.31 2.26
N VAL A 115 -18.13 5.29 1.37
CA VAL A 115 -17.34 4.12 0.99
C VAL A 115 -16.55 3.53 2.16
N LEU A 116 -15.97 4.35 3.05
CA LEU A 116 -15.19 3.86 4.19
C LEU A 116 -16.03 3.11 5.22
N ARG A 117 -17.33 3.36 5.26
CA ARG A 117 -18.27 2.65 6.14
C ARG A 117 -18.64 1.27 5.63
N THR A 118 -18.61 1.07 4.31
CA THR A 118 -19.05 -0.18 3.65
C THR A 118 -17.91 -1.12 3.33
N TRP A 119 -16.65 -0.66 3.42
CA TRP A 119 -15.47 -1.48 3.15
C TRP A 119 -14.82 -1.96 4.45
N SER A 120 -14.51 -3.26 4.49
CA SER A 120 -13.83 -3.87 5.63
C SER A 120 -12.49 -3.21 5.92
N SER A 121 -12.18 -3.08 7.21
CA SER A 121 -10.88 -2.60 7.67
C SER A 121 -9.76 -3.59 7.39
N PHE A 122 -10.05 -4.89 7.35
CA PHE A 122 -9.05 -5.96 7.24
C PHE A 122 -9.01 -6.56 5.84
N PRO A 123 -7.81 -6.82 5.30
CA PRO A 123 -6.50 -6.25 5.68
C PRO A 123 -6.31 -4.84 5.13
N SER A 124 -5.27 -4.12 5.60
CA SER A 124 -4.94 -2.81 5.05
C SER A 124 -4.33 -2.94 3.66
N ASP A 125 -5.04 -2.49 2.63
CA ASP A 125 -4.62 -2.50 1.22
C ASP A 125 -3.38 -1.63 0.96
N HIS A 126 -3.30 -0.46 1.60
CA HIS A 126 -2.12 0.41 1.54
C HIS A 126 -0.88 -0.26 2.14
N ALA A 127 -1.05 -0.93 3.29
CA ALA A 127 0.05 -1.66 3.91
C ALA A 127 0.51 -2.82 3.00
N MET A 128 -0.42 -3.53 2.36
CA MET A 128 -0.10 -4.60 1.42
C MET A 128 0.67 -4.09 0.21
N LEU A 129 0.17 -3.05 -0.44
CA LEU A 129 0.81 -2.47 -1.63
C LEU A 129 2.23 -1.99 -1.33
N TRP A 130 2.38 -1.12 -0.33
CA TRP A 130 3.65 -0.45 -0.11
C TRP A 130 4.70 -1.32 0.57
N SER A 131 4.29 -2.29 1.38
CA SER A 131 5.22 -3.30 1.90
C SER A 131 5.71 -4.25 0.79
N ALA A 132 4.86 -4.59 -0.18
CA ALA A 132 5.27 -5.35 -1.35
C ALA A 132 6.32 -4.61 -2.17
N VAL A 133 6.09 -3.33 -2.46
CA VAL A 133 7.06 -2.49 -3.19
C VAL A 133 8.35 -2.32 -2.40
N ALA A 134 8.27 -1.96 -1.11
CA ALA A 134 9.43 -1.78 -0.25
C ALA A 134 10.27 -3.05 -0.11
N MET A 135 9.63 -4.21 0.00
CA MET A 135 10.32 -5.51 0.03
C MET A 135 11.04 -5.80 -1.28
N GLY A 136 10.44 -5.49 -2.43
CA GLY A 136 11.09 -5.66 -3.73
C GLY A 136 12.34 -4.77 -3.86
N ILE A 137 12.27 -3.51 -3.43
CA ILE A 137 13.41 -2.60 -3.38
C ILE A 137 14.49 -3.17 -2.43
N PHE A 138 14.10 -3.69 -1.26
CA PHE A 138 15.02 -4.27 -0.28
C PHE A 138 15.79 -5.48 -0.83
N LEU A 139 15.15 -6.31 -1.64
CA LEU A 139 15.78 -7.47 -2.26
C LEU A 139 16.85 -7.08 -3.30
N VAL A 140 16.74 -5.89 -3.90
CA VAL A 140 17.72 -5.36 -4.85
C VAL A 140 18.79 -4.52 -4.14
N SER A 141 18.37 -3.60 -3.30
CA SER A 141 19.22 -2.67 -2.57
C SER A 141 18.81 -2.57 -1.11
N ARG A 142 19.62 -3.10 -0.21
CA ARG A 142 19.30 -3.11 1.22
C ARG A 142 19.11 -1.71 1.79
N TRP A 143 19.96 -0.75 1.41
CA TRP A 143 19.86 0.64 1.89
C TRP A 143 18.58 1.33 1.43
N MET A 144 18.31 1.29 0.13
CA MET A 144 17.07 1.86 -0.42
C MET A 144 15.85 1.15 0.16
N GLY A 145 15.92 -0.17 0.32
CA GLY A 145 14.85 -0.97 0.89
C GLY A 145 14.57 -0.64 2.36
N VAL A 146 15.61 -0.42 3.18
CA VAL A 146 15.41 0.04 4.57
C VAL A 146 14.69 1.39 4.60
N ILE A 147 15.10 2.35 3.76
CA ILE A 147 14.43 3.64 3.66
C ILE A 147 12.96 3.46 3.22
N ALA A 148 12.70 2.64 2.21
CA ALA A 148 11.34 2.36 1.73
C ALA A 148 10.48 1.66 2.80
N LEU A 149 11.04 0.72 3.58
CA LEU A 149 10.34 0.07 4.69
C LEU A 149 10.03 1.03 5.83
N LEU A 150 10.97 1.90 6.20
CA LEU A 150 10.75 2.94 7.21
C LEU A 150 9.69 3.94 6.74
N GLN A 151 9.74 4.36 5.47
CA GLN A 151 8.70 5.20 4.89
C GLN A 151 7.33 4.50 4.93
N CYS A 152 7.25 3.24 4.52
CA CYS A 152 6.00 2.46 4.59
C CYS A 152 5.47 2.42 6.03
N ALA A 153 6.31 2.14 7.02
CA ALA A 153 5.91 2.05 8.41
C ALA A 153 5.44 3.40 8.98
N PHE A 154 6.23 4.47 8.81
CA PHE A 154 6.01 5.74 9.50
C PHE A 154 5.15 6.74 8.71
N LEU A 155 5.25 6.78 7.39
CA LEU A 155 4.52 7.76 6.57
C LEU A 155 3.23 7.19 5.95
N ILE A 156 3.09 5.87 5.88
CA ILE A 156 1.90 5.24 5.30
C ILE A 156 1.09 4.50 6.38
N CYS A 157 1.71 3.56 7.07
CA CYS A 157 1.00 2.68 8.00
C CYS A 157 0.60 3.39 9.30
N LEU A 158 1.52 4.09 9.94
CA LEU A 158 1.26 4.77 11.21
C LEU A 158 0.15 5.82 11.11
N PRO A 159 0.11 6.71 10.10
CA PRO A 159 -1.00 7.63 9.90
C PRO A 159 -2.35 6.94 9.75
N ARG A 160 -2.40 5.77 9.09
CA ARG A 160 -3.66 5.01 8.93
C ARG A 160 -4.22 4.50 10.27
N VAL A 161 -3.34 4.09 11.18
CA VAL A 161 -3.72 3.69 12.55
C VAL A 161 -4.14 4.92 13.35
N TYR A 162 -3.34 5.99 13.31
CA TYR A 162 -3.60 7.24 14.04
C TYR A 162 -4.94 7.89 13.68
N LEU A 163 -5.29 7.88 12.39
CA LEU A 163 -6.56 8.43 11.87
C LEU A 163 -7.77 7.49 12.08
N GLY A 164 -7.57 6.32 12.71
CA GLY A 164 -8.63 5.34 12.94
C GLY A 164 -9.13 4.64 11.69
N LEU A 165 -8.37 4.68 10.59
CA LEU A 165 -8.75 4.03 9.33
C LEU A 165 -8.53 2.51 9.38
N HIS A 166 -7.54 2.05 10.13
CA HIS A 166 -7.19 0.63 10.30
C HIS A 166 -6.77 0.34 11.73
N TYR A 167 -7.01 -0.88 12.18
CA TYR A 167 -6.40 -1.39 13.41
C TYR A 167 -4.92 -1.70 13.19
N PRO A 168 -4.08 -1.65 14.24
CA PRO A 168 -2.69 -2.09 14.18
C PRO A 168 -2.53 -3.49 13.58
N SER A 169 -3.40 -4.43 13.96
CA SER A 169 -3.41 -5.80 13.44
C SER A 169 -3.72 -5.89 11.94
N ASP A 170 -4.60 -5.01 11.39
CA ASP A 170 -4.89 -4.95 9.96
C ASP A 170 -3.66 -4.54 9.15
N VAL A 171 -2.91 -3.59 9.70
CA VAL A 171 -1.67 -3.07 9.11
C VAL A 171 -0.57 -4.12 9.15
N LEU A 172 -0.38 -4.78 10.30
CA LEU A 172 0.62 -5.85 10.42
C LEU A 172 0.33 -7.02 9.48
N ALA A 173 -0.93 -7.45 9.40
CA ALA A 173 -1.36 -8.47 8.44
C ALA A 173 -1.09 -8.02 7.00
N GLY A 174 -1.42 -6.76 6.67
CA GLY A 174 -1.14 -6.18 5.36
C GLY A 174 0.35 -6.19 5.01
N ILE A 175 1.22 -5.79 5.95
CA ILE A 175 2.68 -5.80 5.76
C ILE A 175 3.19 -7.23 5.49
N ILE A 176 2.76 -8.20 6.30
CA ILE A 176 3.20 -9.60 6.15
C ILE A 176 2.73 -10.18 4.82
N LEU A 177 1.46 -9.96 4.45
CA LEU A 177 0.89 -10.46 3.20
C LEU A 177 1.54 -9.79 1.99
N GLY A 178 1.72 -8.47 1.99
CA GLY A 178 2.34 -7.74 0.90
C GLY A 178 3.80 -8.15 0.67
N ALA A 179 4.60 -8.17 1.73
CA ALA A 179 5.98 -8.66 1.66
C ALA A 179 6.03 -10.13 1.20
N GLY A 180 5.11 -10.97 1.70
CA GLY A 180 4.98 -12.37 1.29
C GLY A 180 4.71 -12.54 -0.21
N VAL A 181 3.80 -11.72 -0.77
CA VAL A 181 3.53 -11.72 -2.22
C VAL A 181 4.80 -11.44 -3.00
N THR A 182 5.58 -10.42 -2.62
CA THR A 182 6.85 -10.10 -3.28
C THR A 182 7.85 -11.22 -3.13
N CYS A 183 8.01 -11.79 -1.94
CA CYS A 183 8.91 -12.94 -1.73
C CYS A 183 8.55 -14.14 -2.60
N VAL A 184 7.27 -14.34 -2.91
CA VAL A 184 6.82 -15.43 -3.80
C VAL A 184 7.08 -15.07 -5.26
N VAL A 185 6.65 -13.89 -5.71
CA VAL A 185 6.74 -13.45 -7.11
C VAL A 185 8.19 -13.32 -7.57
N THR A 186 9.09 -12.88 -6.67
CA THR A 186 10.53 -12.72 -6.98
C THR A 186 11.33 -14.02 -6.88
N ARG A 187 10.71 -15.16 -6.51
CA ARG A 187 11.39 -16.45 -6.56
C ARG A 187 11.82 -16.76 -8.01
N LYS A 188 13.06 -17.21 -8.15
CA LYS A 188 13.67 -17.50 -9.45
C LYS A 188 12.77 -18.30 -10.40
N PRO A 189 12.14 -19.44 -10.01
CA PRO A 189 11.30 -20.22 -10.92
C PRO A 189 10.03 -19.51 -11.38
N ILE A 190 9.55 -18.50 -10.63
CA ILE A 190 8.38 -17.71 -10.96
C ILE A 190 8.79 -16.50 -11.81
N MET A 191 9.74 -15.72 -11.32
CA MET A 191 10.19 -14.50 -11.97
C MET A 191 10.76 -14.75 -13.38
N GLU A 192 11.54 -15.80 -13.58
CA GLU A 192 12.13 -16.13 -14.89
C GLU A 192 11.10 -16.51 -15.97
N ARG A 193 9.85 -16.83 -15.58
CA ARG A 193 8.79 -17.14 -16.55
C ARG A 193 8.22 -15.90 -17.22
N PHE A 194 8.15 -14.77 -16.53
CA PHE A 194 7.48 -13.57 -17.05
C PHE A 194 8.42 -12.36 -17.19
N ALA A 195 9.31 -12.12 -16.22
CA ALA A 195 10.08 -10.88 -16.18
C ALA A 195 11.01 -10.70 -17.40
N PRO A 196 11.75 -11.73 -17.90
CA PRO A 196 12.54 -11.57 -19.10
C PRO A 196 11.71 -11.28 -20.35
N VAL A 197 10.48 -11.79 -20.42
CA VAL A 197 9.56 -11.54 -21.56
C VAL A 197 9.13 -10.08 -21.55
N ILE A 198 8.73 -9.58 -20.38
CA ILE A 198 8.31 -8.18 -20.22
C ILE A 198 9.48 -7.22 -20.51
N VAL A 199 10.68 -7.50 -19.96
CA VAL A 199 11.87 -6.67 -20.23
C VAL A 199 12.19 -6.63 -21.72
N ARG A 200 12.16 -7.76 -22.42
CA ARG A 200 12.36 -7.80 -23.89
C ARG A 200 11.29 -7.01 -24.64
N PHE A 201 10.04 -7.07 -24.22
CA PHE A 201 8.97 -6.27 -24.80
C PHE A 201 9.23 -4.76 -24.61
N ILE A 202 9.64 -4.34 -23.41
CA ILE A 202 10.01 -2.95 -23.12
C ILE A 202 11.16 -2.50 -24.01
N ASP A 203 12.19 -3.32 -24.19
CA ASP A 203 13.33 -3.01 -25.06
C ASP A 203 12.94 -2.93 -26.54
N ARG A 204 11.96 -3.72 -26.97
CA ARG A 204 11.47 -3.74 -28.35
C ARG A 204 10.56 -2.55 -28.67
N TYR A 205 9.76 -2.12 -27.70
CA TYR A 205 8.75 -1.05 -27.88
C TYR A 205 8.89 0.01 -26.76
N PRO A 206 10.01 0.74 -26.67
CA PRO A 206 10.30 1.59 -25.50
C PRO A 206 9.27 2.71 -25.33
N ASN A 207 8.85 3.38 -26.39
CA ASN A 207 7.93 4.52 -26.32
C ASN A 207 6.58 4.14 -25.68
N VAL A 208 5.97 3.07 -26.18
CA VAL A 208 4.67 2.59 -25.67
C VAL A 208 4.82 2.02 -24.26
N SER A 209 5.92 1.29 -24.01
CA SER A 209 6.17 0.66 -22.72
C SER A 209 6.42 1.67 -21.60
N TYR A 210 7.21 2.73 -21.86
CA TYR A 210 7.43 3.77 -20.85
C TYR A 210 6.19 4.63 -20.61
N ALA A 211 5.38 4.90 -21.67
CA ALA A 211 4.09 5.56 -21.48
C ALA A 211 3.13 4.71 -20.63
N GLY A 212 3.02 3.41 -20.92
CA GLY A 212 2.22 2.49 -20.11
C GLY A 212 2.74 2.32 -18.68
N LEU A 213 4.07 2.24 -18.50
CA LEU A 213 4.68 2.17 -17.18
C LEU A 213 4.40 3.45 -16.37
N PHE A 214 4.47 4.63 -16.99
CA PHE A 214 4.11 5.89 -16.34
C PHE A 214 2.68 5.85 -15.78
N VAL A 215 1.72 5.40 -16.58
CA VAL A 215 0.31 5.27 -16.16
C VAL A 215 0.21 4.28 -14.98
N ILE A 216 0.85 3.10 -15.08
CA ILE A 216 0.83 2.10 -14.01
C ILE A 216 1.43 2.65 -12.72
N LEU A 217 2.57 3.34 -12.79
CA LEU A 217 3.21 3.93 -11.62
C LEU A 217 2.39 5.07 -11.02
N PHE A 218 1.73 5.88 -11.85
CA PHE A 218 0.79 6.91 -11.41
C PHE A 218 -0.38 6.27 -10.65
N GLU A 219 -1.02 5.27 -11.22
CA GLU A 219 -2.11 4.54 -10.57
C GLU A 219 -1.70 3.84 -9.28
N LEU A 220 -0.47 3.31 -9.21
CA LEU A 220 0.07 2.78 -7.95
C LEU A 220 0.26 3.89 -6.91
N ALA A 221 0.76 5.08 -7.30
CA ALA A 221 0.94 6.20 -6.38
C ALA A 221 -0.39 6.69 -5.80
N THR A 222 -1.46 6.68 -6.61
CA THR A 222 -2.82 7.04 -6.23
C THR A 222 -3.61 5.86 -5.65
N THR A 223 -3.01 4.67 -5.57
CA THR A 223 -3.65 3.44 -5.08
C THR A 223 -4.87 3.03 -5.92
N PHE A 224 -4.85 3.37 -7.21
CA PHE A 224 -6.00 3.18 -8.13
C PHE A 224 -7.30 3.82 -7.62
N ASP A 225 -7.21 4.99 -7.02
CA ASP A 225 -8.39 5.68 -6.47
C ASP A 225 -9.27 6.21 -7.60
N GLU A 226 -8.69 6.84 -8.64
CA GLU A 226 -9.45 7.39 -9.78
C GLU A 226 -10.24 6.33 -10.57
N PRO A 227 -9.65 5.20 -11.01
CA PRO A 227 -10.41 4.13 -11.67
C PRO A 227 -11.50 3.55 -10.78
N ARG A 228 -11.28 3.49 -9.46
CA ARG A 228 -12.27 3.02 -8.49
C ARG A 228 -13.47 3.96 -8.43
N GLU A 229 -13.25 5.28 -8.34
CA GLU A 229 -14.31 6.28 -8.31
C GLU A 229 -15.10 6.30 -9.62
N LEU A 230 -14.42 6.21 -10.76
CA LEU A 230 -15.04 6.10 -12.07
C LEU A 230 -15.92 4.85 -12.17
N ALA A 231 -15.40 3.69 -11.78
CA ALA A 231 -16.18 2.45 -11.77
C ALA A 231 -17.42 2.56 -10.89
N GLN A 232 -17.30 3.11 -9.68
CA GLN A 232 -18.45 3.32 -8.77
C GLN A 232 -19.47 4.31 -9.33
N SER A 233 -19.02 5.36 -10.03
CA SER A 233 -19.90 6.32 -10.70
C SER A 233 -20.71 5.65 -11.82
N ILE A 234 -20.05 4.86 -12.67
CA ILE A 234 -20.69 4.10 -13.75
C ILE A 234 -21.71 3.12 -13.17
N PHE A 235 -21.34 2.33 -12.16
CA PHE A 235 -22.24 1.36 -11.52
C PHE A 235 -23.47 2.04 -10.93
N ARG A 236 -23.31 3.20 -10.27
CA ARG A 236 -24.45 3.96 -9.73
C ARG A 236 -25.41 4.42 -10.84
N HIS A 237 -24.89 4.91 -11.97
CA HIS A 237 -25.74 5.35 -13.08
C HIS A 237 -26.42 4.19 -13.80
N VAL A 238 -25.80 3.03 -13.88
CA VAL A 238 -26.37 1.84 -14.56
C VAL A 238 -27.42 1.13 -13.70
N LEU A 239 -27.30 1.17 -12.37
CA LEU A 239 -28.21 0.46 -11.47
C LEU A 239 -29.37 1.33 -10.96
N HIS A 240 -29.30 2.66 -11.08
CA HIS A 240 -30.31 3.60 -10.57
C HIS A 240 -30.87 4.54 -11.66
N GLY A 241 -30.49 4.38 -12.92
CA GLY A 241 -31.12 4.93 -14.11
C GLY A 241 -32.00 3.90 -14.76
#